data_8e0b4345aab714cb0ca53923c58cfa90
#
_entry.id   8e0b4345aab714cb0ca53923c58cfa90
#
_cell.length_a   1.000
_cell.length_b   1.000
_cell.length_c   1.000
_cell.angle_alpha   90.00
_cell.angle_beta   90.00
_cell.angle_gamma   90.00
#
_symmetry.space_group_name_H-M   'P 1'
#
loop_
_entity.id
_entity.type
_entity.pdbx_description
1 polymer ?
#
loop_
_entity_poly.entity_id
_entity_poly.type
_entity_poly.pdbx_seq_one_letter_code
_entity_poly.pdbx_strand_id
1 'polypeptide(L)'
;MSYPWPLDASELFGERYPQMINTGLPVGDVDTVRAAVSDMWADAPGGWVHEWSKLAAAYADAGAHDRAALAYGWAKFPTLADASKRVALARQLEQYQLAAPDFGLRFRRQVLELPYRGGTTDVPVHLLAPFDLPAGRPVLIASGGVDSWKMDVHGLLVLLATQLRLQVLAFDIAGTGESTVPMTGAGGAELVGGLIAHARSLGNGVVGHVGISMGGYFSARSGLAGDVDAAVVLGGPVEAAFTGARKDVFGMDGIVGNALGFDAPPTDEELALRRAEFSLRPLLDEDRNAPMLIVNGADDVHVPQHDTLVFQGRRDTVVDLVPGTGHCAVSKLPEVFPTILGWLDRTLNTAVEAAR
;
A
#
# COMPACT_ATOMS: atom_id res chain seq x y z
N MET A 1 13.96 -13.74 3.10
CA MET A 1 14.98 -13.44 4.07
C MET A 1 14.62 -12.12 4.69
N SER A 2 14.97 -11.85 5.93
CA SER A 2 14.51 -10.66 6.66
C SER A 2 15.31 -10.56 7.97
N TYR A 3 15.37 -9.37 8.56
CA TYR A 3 16.18 -9.10 9.74
C TYR A 3 15.52 -8.05 10.62
N PRO A 4 15.67 -8.12 11.96
CA PRO A 4 15.37 -7.03 12.88
C PRO A 4 16.49 -5.98 12.86
N TRP A 5 16.16 -4.73 13.22
CA TRP A 5 17.12 -3.61 13.32
C TRP A 5 16.78 -2.74 14.53
N PRO A 6 17.68 -1.83 14.96
CA PRO A 6 17.37 -0.90 16.05
C PRO A 6 16.16 -0.03 15.67
N LEU A 7 15.07 -0.14 16.45
CA LEU A 7 13.84 0.60 16.24
C LEU A 7 13.17 0.86 17.59
N ASP A 8 12.93 2.12 17.89
CA ASP A 8 12.25 2.53 19.12
C ASP A 8 10.75 2.27 19.01
N ALA A 9 10.25 1.33 19.80
CA ALA A 9 8.84 0.95 19.77
C ALA A 9 7.91 2.07 20.23
N SER A 10 8.34 2.92 21.18
CA SER A 10 7.53 4.02 21.72
C SER A 10 7.43 5.17 20.73
N GLU A 11 8.54 5.52 20.06
CA GLU A 11 8.58 6.55 19.03
C GLU A 11 7.70 6.15 17.84
N LEU A 12 7.86 4.91 17.36
CA LEU A 12 7.07 4.37 16.27
C LEU A 12 5.58 4.30 16.62
N PHE A 13 5.25 3.88 17.85
CA PHE A 13 3.88 3.84 18.33
C PHE A 13 3.25 5.24 18.32
N GLY A 14 3.98 6.25 18.77
CA GLY A 14 3.53 7.65 18.76
C GLY A 14 3.23 8.16 17.35
N GLU A 15 4.10 7.86 16.39
CA GLU A 15 3.95 8.24 14.99
C GLU A 15 2.74 7.57 14.35
N ARG A 16 2.49 6.28 14.62
CA ARG A 16 1.41 5.49 14.03
C ARG A 16 0.08 5.54 14.79
N TYR A 17 0.04 6.11 15.98
CA TYR A 17 -1.14 6.15 16.83
C TYR A 17 -2.42 6.67 16.10
N PRO A 18 -2.36 7.81 15.39
CA PRO A 18 -3.55 8.28 14.66
C PRO A 18 -4.06 7.29 13.62
N GLN A 19 -3.16 6.56 12.95
CA GLN A 19 -3.52 5.56 11.97
C GLN A 19 -4.21 4.36 12.63
N MET A 20 -3.75 3.92 13.81
CA MET A 20 -4.36 2.83 14.59
C MET A 20 -5.82 3.12 14.90
N ILE A 21 -6.10 4.35 15.33
CA ILE A 21 -7.47 4.79 15.67
C ILE A 21 -8.32 4.97 14.40
N ASN A 22 -7.78 5.59 13.37
CA ASN A 22 -8.50 5.88 12.13
C ASN A 22 -8.87 4.60 11.35
N THR A 23 -8.16 3.50 11.55
CA THR A 23 -8.51 2.19 10.97
C THR A 23 -9.65 1.47 11.71
N GLY A 24 -10.07 1.96 12.87
CA GLY A 24 -11.26 1.47 13.58
C GLY A 24 -10.99 0.73 14.89
N LEU A 25 -9.75 0.72 15.39
CA LEU A 25 -9.46 0.16 16.71
C LEU A 25 -9.92 1.14 17.82
N PRO A 26 -10.55 0.64 18.90
CA PRO A 26 -10.95 1.45 20.03
C PRO A 26 -9.74 2.09 20.74
N VAL A 27 -9.85 3.37 21.09
CA VAL A 27 -8.79 4.15 21.75
C VAL A 27 -8.27 3.45 23.00
N GLY A 28 -9.16 2.97 23.89
CA GLY A 28 -8.77 2.31 25.14
C GLY A 28 -7.98 1.03 24.95
N ASP A 29 -8.25 0.27 23.86
CA ASP A 29 -7.54 -0.96 23.56
C ASP A 29 -6.14 -0.65 23.02
N VAL A 30 -6.04 0.37 22.13
CA VAL A 30 -4.75 0.86 21.62
C VAL A 30 -3.88 1.42 22.75
N ASP A 31 -4.47 2.20 23.67
CA ASP A 31 -3.75 2.74 24.85
C ASP A 31 -3.28 1.61 25.78
N THR A 32 -4.05 0.54 25.94
CA THR A 32 -3.64 -0.63 26.72
C THR A 32 -2.42 -1.31 26.11
N VAL A 33 -2.41 -1.54 24.81
CA VAL A 33 -1.25 -2.10 24.10
C VAL A 33 -0.05 -1.13 24.20
N ARG A 34 -0.28 0.16 24.00
CA ARG A 34 0.78 1.19 24.12
C ARG A 34 1.48 1.17 25.47
N ALA A 35 0.71 1.03 26.54
CA ALA A 35 1.25 0.98 27.90
C ALA A 35 2.05 -0.30 28.19
N ALA A 36 1.76 -1.39 27.47
CA ALA A 36 2.43 -2.68 27.65
C ALA A 36 3.69 -2.84 26.79
N VAL A 37 3.73 -2.21 25.61
CA VAL A 37 4.86 -2.37 24.65
C VAL A 37 6.09 -1.62 25.12
N SER A 38 7.23 -2.32 25.17
CA SER A 38 8.55 -1.78 25.53
C SER A 38 9.69 -2.24 24.61
N ASP A 39 9.44 -3.26 23.75
CA ASP A 39 10.42 -3.83 22.82
C ASP A 39 9.77 -4.11 21.46
N MET A 40 10.45 -3.76 20.39
CA MET A 40 9.91 -3.91 19.03
C MET A 40 9.95 -5.36 18.52
N TRP A 41 10.91 -6.15 18.99
CA TRP A 41 11.24 -7.44 18.38
C TRP A 41 11.03 -8.65 19.31
N ALA A 42 10.86 -8.44 20.61
CA ALA A 42 10.63 -9.54 21.56
C ALA A 42 9.30 -10.23 21.28
N ASP A 43 9.33 -11.58 21.24
CA ASP A 43 8.13 -12.43 21.20
C ASP A 43 7.80 -12.92 22.61
N ALA A 44 7.57 -11.99 23.52
CA ALA A 44 7.31 -12.19 24.94
C ALA A 44 6.53 -11.01 25.51
N PRO A 45 5.98 -11.08 26.74
CA PRO A 45 5.32 -9.95 27.39
C PRO A 45 6.17 -8.67 27.32
N GLY A 46 5.57 -7.59 26.89
CA GLY A 46 6.23 -6.32 26.57
C GLY A 46 6.71 -6.18 25.13
N GLY A 47 6.71 -7.24 24.35
CA GLY A 47 7.07 -7.18 22.94
C GLY A 47 5.89 -6.74 22.05
N TRP A 48 6.22 -5.98 20.99
CA TRP A 48 5.23 -5.46 20.05
C TRP A 48 4.30 -6.56 19.48
N VAL A 49 4.89 -7.60 18.91
CA VAL A 49 4.11 -8.70 18.30
C VAL A 49 3.26 -9.42 19.34
N HIS A 50 3.81 -9.61 20.55
CA HIS A 50 3.12 -10.29 21.64
C HIS A 50 1.87 -9.52 22.11
N GLU A 51 2.00 -8.25 22.43
CA GLU A 51 0.90 -7.45 22.99
C GLU A 51 -0.20 -7.20 21.96
N TRP A 52 0.14 -6.90 20.71
CA TRP A 52 -0.83 -6.78 19.64
C TRP A 52 -1.53 -8.10 19.33
N SER A 53 -0.80 -9.24 19.30
CA SER A 53 -1.40 -10.57 19.06
C SER A 53 -2.32 -10.99 20.20
N LYS A 54 -2.02 -10.62 21.43
CA LYS A 54 -2.88 -10.86 22.59
C LYS A 54 -4.23 -10.13 22.45
N LEU A 55 -4.20 -8.85 22.07
CA LEU A 55 -5.42 -8.09 21.76
C LEU A 55 -6.21 -8.72 20.61
N ALA A 56 -5.51 -9.09 19.53
CA ALA A 56 -6.11 -9.71 18.36
C ALA A 56 -6.79 -11.04 18.68
N ALA A 57 -6.16 -11.88 19.53
CA ALA A 57 -6.74 -13.14 19.98
C ALA A 57 -8.01 -12.91 20.79
N ALA A 58 -8.03 -11.91 21.69
CA ALA A 58 -9.23 -11.57 22.45
C ALA A 58 -10.39 -11.15 21.55
N TYR A 59 -10.13 -10.38 20.50
CA TYR A 59 -11.15 -10.05 19.48
C TYR A 59 -11.63 -11.29 18.72
N ALA A 60 -10.71 -12.19 18.31
CA ALA A 60 -11.05 -13.40 17.60
C ALA A 60 -11.95 -14.33 18.45
N ASP A 61 -11.61 -14.50 19.73
CA ASP A 61 -12.38 -15.29 20.68
C ASP A 61 -13.80 -14.71 20.93
N ALA A 62 -13.94 -13.39 20.81
CA ALA A 62 -15.21 -12.68 20.89
C ALA A 62 -15.99 -12.68 19.54
N GLY A 63 -15.45 -13.27 18.47
CA GLY A 63 -16.06 -13.27 17.14
C GLY A 63 -15.96 -11.93 16.40
N ALA A 64 -15.19 -10.96 16.90
CA ALA A 64 -14.93 -9.66 16.27
C ALA A 64 -13.78 -9.78 15.26
N HIS A 65 -14.01 -10.55 14.18
CA HIS A 65 -12.98 -10.94 13.22
C HIS A 65 -12.36 -9.74 12.45
N ASP A 66 -13.14 -8.71 12.18
CA ASP A 66 -12.69 -7.44 11.59
C ASP A 66 -11.62 -6.75 12.45
N ARG A 67 -11.91 -6.60 13.76
CA ARG A 67 -10.96 -6.01 14.72
C ARG A 67 -9.76 -6.91 14.97
N ALA A 68 -9.98 -8.23 15.00
CA ALA A 68 -8.89 -9.20 15.12
C ALA A 68 -7.91 -9.07 13.93
N ALA A 69 -8.42 -8.95 12.70
CA ALA A 69 -7.60 -8.74 11.51
C ALA A 69 -6.81 -7.42 11.58
N LEU A 70 -7.42 -6.31 12.05
CA LEU A 70 -6.73 -5.04 12.26
C LEU A 70 -5.62 -5.15 13.30
N ALA A 71 -5.90 -5.79 14.44
CA ALA A 71 -4.90 -5.92 15.52
C ALA A 71 -3.74 -6.86 15.12
N TYR A 72 -4.00 -7.95 14.38
CA TYR A 72 -2.93 -8.76 13.79
C TYR A 72 -2.15 -8.01 12.70
N GLY A 73 -2.79 -7.08 11.96
CA GLY A 73 -2.13 -6.15 11.07
C GLY A 73 -1.09 -5.29 11.80
N TRP A 74 -1.41 -4.80 12.97
CA TRP A 74 -0.44 -4.10 13.83
C TRP A 74 0.59 -5.03 14.46
N ALA A 75 0.23 -6.27 14.80
CA ALA A 75 1.18 -7.26 15.32
C ALA A 75 2.32 -7.54 14.32
N LYS A 76 2.03 -7.68 13.02
CA LYS A 76 3.05 -7.92 11.97
C LYS A 76 3.86 -6.68 11.60
N PHE A 77 3.39 -5.47 11.99
CA PHE A 77 4.03 -4.20 11.66
C PHE A 77 5.43 -4.08 12.31
N PRO A 78 6.41 -3.41 11.68
CA PRO A 78 6.32 -2.69 10.40
C PRO A 78 6.60 -3.58 9.17
N THR A 79 7.18 -4.77 9.35
CA THR A 79 7.50 -5.71 8.27
C THR A 79 7.73 -7.12 8.83
N LEU A 80 7.83 -8.12 7.97
CA LEU A 80 8.01 -9.54 8.35
C LEU A 80 9.47 -9.87 8.74
N ALA A 81 10.05 -9.06 9.62
CA ALA A 81 11.46 -9.15 10.00
C ALA A 81 11.84 -10.47 10.72
N ASP A 82 10.86 -11.13 11.35
CA ASP A 82 11.05 -12.36 12.11
C ASP A 82 9.89 -13.36 11.93
N ALA A 83 10.01 -14.53 12.56
CA ALA A 83 9.01 -15.59 12.43
C ALA A 83 7.68 -15.24 13.08
N SER A 84 7.67 -14.54 14.21
CA SER A 84 6.46 -14.19 14.95
C SER A 84 5.59 -13.20 14.16
N LYS A 85 6.21 -12.25 13.45
CA LYS A 85 5.50 -11.32 12.56
C LYS A 85 4.91 -12.05 11.33
N ARG A 86 5.57 -13.08 10.81
CA ARG A 86 4.99 -13.94 9.75
C ARG A 86 3.78 -14.73 10.25
N VAL A 87 3.82 -15.24 11.49
CA VAL A 87 2.65 -15.87 12.13
C VAL A 87 1.52 -14.87 12.29
N ALA A 88 1.81 -13.62 12.70
CA ALA A 88 0.80 -12.55 12.81
C ALA A 88 0.14 -12.25 11.45
N LEU A 89 0.90 -12.20 10.33
CA LEU A 89 0.32 -12.05 9.00
C LEU A 89 -0.62 -13.21 8.63
N ALA A 90 -0.21 -14.46 8.92
CA ALA A 90 -1.06 -15.63 8.66
C ALA A 90 -2.37 -15.55 9.46
N ARG A 91 -2.31 -15.12 10.72
CA ARG A 91 -3.50 -14.88 11.57
C ARG A 91 -4.32 -13.70 11.07
N GLN A 92 -3.71 -12.62 10.62
CA GLN A 92 -4.42 -11.51 9.99
C GLN A 92 -5.25 -12.00 8.79
N LEU A 93 -4.65 -12.80 7.91
CA LEU A 93 -5.34 -13.35 6.74
C LEU A 93 -6.52 -14.25 7.14
N GLU A 94 -6.33 -15.13 8.13
CA GLU A 94 -7.40 -15.98 8.67
C GLU A 94 -8.59 -15.17 9.16
N GLN A 95 -8.32 -14.18 10.02
CA GLN A 95 -9.37 -13.33 10.59
C GLN A 95 -10.03 -12.43 9.55
N TYR A 96 -9.26 -11.92 8.59
CA TYR A 96 -9.78 -11.12 7.48
C TYR A 96 -10.75 -11.93 6.60
N GLN A 97 -10.46 -13.21 6.33
CA GLN A 97 -11.37 -14.09 5.59
C GLN A 97 -12.61 -14.43 6.37
N LEU A 98 -12.53 -14.59 7.70
CA LEU A 98 -13.69 -14.80 8.58
C LEU A 98 -14.59 -13.56 8.65
N ALA A 99 -14.00 -12.34 8.57
CA ALA A 99 -14.75 -11.09 8.53
C ALA A 99 -15.39 -10.81 7.15
N ALA A 100 -14.96 -11.50 6.08
CA ALA A 100 -15.38 -11.17 4.71
C ALA A 100 -16.91 -11.21 4.46
N PRO A 101 -17.73 -12.07 5.09
CA PRO A 101 -19.19 -12.01 4.95
C PRO A 101 -19.80 -10.66 5.36
N ASP A 102 -19.15 -9.92 6.27
CA ASP A 102 -19.63 -8.66 6.83
C ASP A 102 -19.09 -7.41 6.11
N PHE A 103 -18.28 -7.57 5.05
CA PHE A 103 -17.72 -6.44 4.28
C PHE A 103 -18.77 -5.62 3.52
N GLY A 104 -20.01 -6.09 3.42
CA GLY A 104 -21.06 -5.40 2.66
C GLY A 104 -20.88 -5.41 1.15
N LEU A 105 -19.96 -6.22 0.63
CA LEU A 105 -19.66 -6.40 -0.79
C LEU A 105 -19.14 -7.81 -1.07
N ARG A 106 -19.10 -8.20 -2.36
CA ARG A 106 -18.50 -9.48 -2.74
C ARG A 106 -17.00 -9.42 -2.52
N PHE A 107 -16.49 -10.39 -1.79
CA PHE A 107 -15.06 -10.61 -1.60
C PHE A 107 -14.62 -11.95 -2.18
N ARG A 108 -13.47 -11.99 -2.83
CA ARG A 108 -12.81 -13.22 -3.26
C ARG A 108 -11.30 -13.06 -3.19
N ARG A 109 -10.63 -13.98 -2.52
CA ARG A 109 -9.18 -14.14 -2.61
C ARG A 109 -8.84 -15.09 -3.76
N GLN A 110 -7.85 -14.73 -4.55
CA GLN A 110 -7.34 -15.51 -5.67
C GLN A 110 -5.81 -15.44 -5.67
N VAL A 111 -5.15 -16.49 -6.15
CA VAL A 111 -3.71 -16.49 -6.41
C VAL A 111 -3.51 -16.48 -7.92
N LEU A 112 -2.75 -15.51 -8.41
CA LEU A 112 -2.41 -15.36 -9.81
C LEU A 112 -0.95 -15.74 -10.02
N GLU A 113 -0.66 -16.51 -11.05
CA GLU A 113 0.72 -16.72 -11.51
C GLU A 113 1.07 -15.57 -12.46
N LEU A 114 2.01 -14.71 -12.07
CA LEU A 114 2.36 -13.50 -12.80
C LEU A 114 3.86 -13.43 -13.12
N PRO A 115 4.25 -12.71 -14.19
CA PRO A 115 5.65 -12.51 -14.56
C PRO A 115 6.46 -11.82 -13.46
N TYR A 116 7.67 -12.29 -13.24
CA TYR A 116 8.64 -11.65 -12.34
C TYR A 116 10.07 -12.08 -12.73
N ARG A 117 10.91 -11.11 -13.16
CA ARG A 117 12.34 -11.29 -13.51
C ARG A 117 12.62 -12.43 -14.47
N GLY A 118 11.83 -12.50 -15.54
CA GLY A 118 11.96 -13.52 -16.58
C GLY A 118 11.44 -14.93 -16.22
N GLY A 119 10.84 -15.08 -15.04
CA GLY A 119 10.07 -16.25 -14.60
C GLY A 119 8.66 -15.86 -14.20
N THR A 120 8.04 -16.65 -13.33
CA THR A 120 6.74 -16.39 -12.73
C THR A 120 6.77 -16.46 -11.22
N THR A 121 5.80 -15.83 -10.57
CA THR A 121 5.58 -15.91 -9.12
C THR A 121 4.09 -15.91 -8.80
N ASP A 122 3.73 -16.57 -7.70
CA ASP A 122 2.38 -16.54 -7.17
C ASP A 122 2.11 -15.21 -6.46
N VAL A 123 1.00 -14.56 -6.86
CA VAL A 123 0.56 -13.26 -6.32
C VAL A 123 -0.85 -13.40 -5.76
N PRO A 124 -1.00 -13.46 -4.43
CA PRO A 124 -2.32 -13.43 -3.81
C PRO A 124 -2.97 -12.06 -3.96
N VAL A 125 -4.15 -12.03 -4.55
CA VAL A 125 -4.95 -10.81 -4.76
C VAL A 125 -6.30 -10.91 -4.06
N HIS A 126 -6.86 -9.77 -3.69
CA HIS A 126 -8.22 -9.62 -3.19
C HIS A 126 -9.09 -8.90 -4.21
N LEU A 127 -10.21 -9.49 -4.55
CA LEU A 127 -11.21 -8.91 -5.44
C LEU A 127 -12.40 -8.47 -4.60
N LEU A 128 -12.72 -7.17 -4.67
CA LEU A 128 -13.85 -6.55 -3.95
C LEU A 128 -14.77 -5.90 -4.98
N ALA A 129 -16.08 -6.15 -4.90
CA ALA A 129 -17.05 -5.56 -5.81
C ALA A 129 -18.44 -5.44 -5.16
N PRO A 130 -19.22 -4.39 -5.45
CA PRO A 130 -20.63 -4.34 -5.05
C PRO A 130 -21.39 -5.59 -5.49
N PHE A 131 -22.38 -6.03 -4.69
CA PHE A 131 -23.18 -7.22 -5.02
C PHE A 131 -23.92 -7.09 -6.35
N ASP A 132 -24.40 -5.89 -6.65
CA ASP A 132 -25.21 -5.53 -7.82
C ASP A 132 -24.36 -4.86 -8.94
N LEU A 133 -23.04 -5.11 -8.95
CA LEU A 133 -22.15 -4.52 -9.97
C LEU A 133 -22.51 -5.06 -11.37
N PRO A 134 -22.87 -4.18 -12.33
CA PRO A 134 -23.10 -4.58 -13.71
C PRO A 134 -21.82 -5.14 -14.35
N ALA A 135 -21.97 -6.05 -15.30
CA ALA A 135 -20.85 -6.49 -16.15
C ALA A 135 -20.30 -5.34 -17.01
N GLY A 136 -19.05 -5.45 -17.42
CA GLY A 136 -18.43 -4.47 -18.32
C GLY A 136 -18.11 -3.11 -17.67
N ARG A 137 -17.87 -3.09 -16.36
CA ARG A 137 -17.35 -1.90 -15.68
C ARG A 137 -15.81 -1.89 -15.71
N PRO A 138 -15.18 -0.71 -15.58
CA PRO A 138 -13.75 -0.62 -15.36
C PRO A 138 -13.29 -1.41 -14.14
N VAL A 139 -12.01 -1.79 -14.10
CA VAL A 139 -11.38 -2.41 -12.94
C VAL A 139 -10.31 -1.47 -12.37
N LEU A 140 -10.24 -1.38 -11.07
CA LEU A 140 -9.23 -0.61 -10.38
C LEU A 140 -8.23 -1.57 -9.71
N ILE A 141 -6.96 -1.51 -10.08
CA ILE A 141 -5.92 -2.18 -9.28
C ILE A 141 -5.47 -1.24 -8.16
N ALA A 142 -5.22 -1.79 -6.97
CA ALA A 142 -4.87 -0.98 -5.80
C ALA A 142 -3.83 -1.66 -4.91
N SER A 143 -2.87 -0.89 -4.40
CA SER A 143 -1.83 -1.38 -3.48
C SER A 143 -1.50 -0.38 -2.39
N GLY A 144 -1.11 -0.91 -1.24
CA GLY A 144 -0.52 -0.15 -0.14
C GLY A 144 0.97 0.12 -0.33
N GLY A 145 1.65 0.51 0.75
CA GLY A 145 3.07 0.85 0.80
C GLY A 145 3.96 -0.31 1.25
N VAL A 146 5.14 0.05 1.78
CA VAL A 146 6.13 -0.93 2.26
C VAL A 146 5.75 -1.55 3.61
N ASP A 147 4.94 -0.90 4.41
CA ASP A 147 4.58 -1.26 5.78
C ASP A 147 3.06 -1.38 6.03
N SER A 148 2.24 -0.92 5.09
CA SER A 148 0.77 -1.02 5.12
C SER A 148 0.29 -1.70 3.85
N TRP A 149 -0.29 -2.90 3.97
CA TRP A 149 -0.54 -3.79 2.84
C TRP A 149 -2.03 -3.89 2.51
N LYS A 150 -2.42 -4.70 1.51
CA LYS A 150 -3.80 -4.75 1.01
C LYS A 150 -4.88 -4.93 2.08
N MET A 151 -4.62 -5.72 3.13
CA MET A 151 -5.59 -5.90 4.22
C MET A 151 -5.63 -4.70 5.17
N ASP A 152 -4.51 -3.98 5.34
CA ASP A 152 -4.41 -2.82 6.22
C ASP A 152 -5.14 -1.59 5.66
N VAL A 153 -5.28 -1.53 4.34
CA VAL A 153 -5.98 -0.45 3.61
C VAL A 153 -7.42 -0.82 3.22
N HIS A 154 -7.99 -1.84 3.86
CA HIS A 154 -9.34 -2.36 3.55
C HIS A 154 -10.41 -1.28 3.43
N GLY A 155 -10.49 -0.36 4.38
CA GLY A 155 -11.48 0.72 4.36
C GLY A 155 -11.44 1.57 3.09
N LEU A 156 -10.23 1.86 2.57
CA LEU A 156 -10.07 2.53 1.29
C LEU A 156 -10.55 1.67 0.12
N LEU A 157 -10.22 0.37 0.11
CA LEU A 157 -10.64 -0.54 -0.96
C LEU A 157 -12.17 -0.65 -1.04
N VAL A 158 -12.84 -0.74 0.11
CA VAL A 158 -14.30 -0.74 0.20
C VAL A 158 -14.89 0.58 -0.30
N LEU A 159 -14.31 1.72 0.11
CA LEU A 159 -14.72 3.04 -0.34
C LEU A 159 -14.61 3.18 -1.86
N LEU A 160 -13.49 2.80 -2.45
CA LEU A 160 -13.28 2.84 -3.90
C LEU A 160 -14.29 1.94 -4.63
N ALA A 161 -14.47 0.70 -4.20
CA ALA A 161 -15.39 -0.25 -4.83
C ALA A 161 -16.84 0.25 -4.78
N THR A 162 -17.28 0.77 -3.64
CA THR A 162 -18.68 1.17 -3.41
C THR A 162 -19.02 2.52 -4.05
N GLN A 163 -18.17 3.53 -3.89
CA GLN A 163 -18.43 4.88 -4.38
C GLN A 163 -18.29 4.98 -5.91
N LEU A 164 -17.31 4.31 -6.49
CA LEU A 164 -17.08 4.28 -7.93
C LEU A 164 -17.91 3.18 -8.65
N ARG A 165 -18.56 2.28 -7.89
CA ARG A 165 -19.32 1.17 -8.42
C ARG A 165 -18.51 0.37 -9.46
N LEU A 166 -17.34 -0.11 -9.04
CA LEU A 166 -16.43 -0.91 -9.88
C LEU A 166 -15.81 -2.05 -9.07
N GLN A 167 -15.10 -2.94 -9.75
CA GLN A 167 -14.31 -3.99 -9.10
C GLN A 167 -12.93 -3.45 -8.75
N VAL A 168 -12.50 -3.67 -7.50
CA VAL A 168 -11.14 -3.40 -7.03
C VAL A 168 -10.38 -4.72 -6.94
N LEU A 169 -9.19 -4.78 -7.55
CA LEU A 169 -8.21 -5.84 -7.42
C LEU A 169 -7.08 -5.30 -6.55
N ALA A 170 -7.05 -5.72 -5.29
CA ALA A 170 -6.02 -5.30 -4.35
C ALA A 170 -4.90 -6.33 -4.27
N PHE A 171 -3.65 -5.85 -4.22
CA PHE A 171 -2.45 -6.68 -4.17
C PHE A 171 -1.40 -6.09 -3.23
N ASP A 172 -0.46 -6.92 -2.79
CA ASP A 172 0.76 -6.47 -2.12
C ASP A 172 1.87 -6.29 -3.17
N ILE A 173 2.60 -5.20 -3.09
CA ILE A 173 3.77 -5.00 -3.95
C ILE A 173 4.85 -6.03 -3.62
N ALA A 174 5.73 -6.34 -4.57
CA ALA A 174 6.84 -7.26 -4.33
C ALA A 174 7.62 -6.88 -3.07
N GLY A 175 8.01 -7.87 -2.28
CA GLY A 175 8.74 -7.69 -1.01
C GLY A 175 7.88 -7.31 0.19
N THR A 176 6.55 -7.29 0.05
CA THR A 176 5.62 -6.94 1.14
C THR A 176 4.47 -7.94 1.26
N GLY A 177 3.81 -7.94 2.40
CA GLY A 177 2.61 -8.73 2.63
C GLY A 177 2.77 -10.21 2.33
N GLU A 178 1.90 -10.73 1.50
CA GLU A 178 1.92 -12.13 1.06
C GLU A 178 2.88 -12.37 -0.12
N SER A 179 3.65 -11.35 -0.58
CA SER A 179 4.63 -11.53 -1.66
C SER A 179 5.79 -12.42 -1.21
N THR A 180 6.18 -13.38 -2.05
CA THR A 180 7.29 -14.29 -1.81
C THR A 180 8.59 -13.87 -2.52
N VAL A 181 8.55 -12.78 -3.27
CA VAL A 181 9.69 -12.27 -4.04
C VAL A 181 10.12 -10.90 -3.53
N PRO A 182 11.42 -10.53 -3.59
CA PRO A 182 11.91 -9.24 -3.13
C PRO A 182 11.40 -8.09 -4.01
N MET A 183 11.39 -6.88 -3.48
CA MET A 183 11.05 -5.67 -4.23
C MET A 183 12.22 -5.27 -5.13
N THR A 184 11.95 -5.16 -6.43
CA THR A 184 12.88 -4.62 -7.43
C THR A 184 12.12 -3.74 -8.42
N GLY A 185 12.77 -2.74 -8.99
CA GLY A 185 12.12 -1.82 -9.95
C GLY A 185 11.60 -2.57 -11.19
N ALA A 186 12.43 -3.40 -11.81
CA ALA A 186 12.07 -4.15 -13.02
C ALA A 186 11.07 -5.27 -12.73
N GLY A 187 11.34 -6.14 -11.73
CA GLY A 187 10.45 -7.26 -11.40
C GLY A 187 9.08 -6.80 -10.89
N GLY A 188 9.06 -5.73 -10.07
CA GLY A 188 7.79 -5.13 -9.64
C GLY A 188 6.99 -4.55 -10.80
N ALA A 189 7.66 -4.00 -11.81
CA ALA A 189 7.01 -3.52 -13.03
C ALA A 189 6.41 -4.66 -13.88
N GLU A 190 7.12 -5.78 -14.04
CA GLU A 190 6.61 -6.97 -14.72
C GLU A 190 5.37 -7.51 -14.01
N LEU A 191 5.42 -7.61 -12.66
CA LEU A 191 4.30 -8.06 -11.84
C LEU A 191 3.08 -7.15 -12.00
N VAL A 192 3.26 -5.82 -11.91
CA VAL A 192 2.18 -4.85 -12.11
C VAL A 192 1.63 -4.90 -13.53
N GLY A 193 2.47 -5.08 -14.55
CA GLY A 193 2.04 -5.31 -15.94
C GLY A 193 1.14 -6.54 -16.07
N GLY A 194 1.48 -7.64 -15.40
CA GLY A 194 0.65 -8.85 -15.33
C GLY A 194 -0.69 -8.61 -14.63
N LEU A 195 -0.70 -7.85 -13.53
CA LEU A 195 -1.94 -7.44 -12.84
C LEU A 195 -2.83 -6.56 -13.72
N ILE A 196 -2.26 -5.60 -14.46
CA ILE A 196 -2.99 -4.75 -15.41
C ILE A 196 -3.62 -5.62 -16.52
N ALA A 197 -2.86 -6.54 -17.09
CA ALA A 197 -3.38 -7.45 -18.13
C ALA A 197 -4.53 -8.31 -17.61
N HIS A 198 -4.41 -8.85 -16.39
CA HIS A 198 -5.48 -9.59 -15.73
C HIS A 198 -6.69 -8.70 -15.46
N ALA A 199 -6.50 -7.49 -14.91
CA ALA A 199 -7.58 -6.55 -14.64
C ALA A 199 -8.36 -6.16 -15.91
N ARG A 200 -7.67 -5.96 -17.04
CA ARG A 200 -8.32 -5.71 -18.34
C ARG A 200 -9.26 -6.85 -18.76
N SER A 201 -8.91 -8.11 -18.44
CA SER A 201 -9.73 -9.28 -18.75
C SER A 201 -10.98 -9.44 -17.85
N LEU A 202 -10.97 -8.82 -16.67
CA LEU A 202 -12.08 -8.90 -15.69
C LEU A 202 -13.22 -7.92 -15.98
N GLY A 203 -12.95 -6.83 -16.70
CA GLY A 203 -13.89 -5.73 -16.94
C GLY A 203 -14.12 -5.46 -18.41
N ASN A 204 -14.26 -4.17 -18.76
CA ASN A 204 -14.45 -3.67 -20.12
C ASN A 204 -13.14 -3.29 -20.85
N GLY A 205 -11.99 -3.67 -20.30
CA GLY A 205 -10.68 -3.31 -20.82
C GLY A 205 -10.09 -2.00 -20.22
N VAL A 206 -10.89 -1.16 -19.57
CA VAL A 206 -10.42 0.07 -18.90
C VAL A 206 -9.92 -0.25 -17.50
N VAL A 207 -8.71 0.18 -17.16
CA VAL A 207 -8.05 -0.10 -15.89
C VAL A 207 -7.50 1.18 -15.26
N GLY A 208 -7.90 1.45 -14.02
CA GLY A 208 -7.24 2.45 -13.18
C GLY A 208 -6.21 1.81 -12.25
N HIS A 209 -5.22 2.59 -11.78
CA HIS A 209 -4.26 2.17 -10.76
C HIS A 209 -4.21 3.20 -9.62
N VAL A 210 -4.48 2.75 -8.40
CA VAL A 210 -4.34 3.56 -7.18
C VAL A 210 -3.22 2.98 -6.33
N GLY A 211 -2.19 3.76 -6.07
CA GLY A 211 -1.07 3.35 -5.22
C GLY A 211 -0.84 4.30 -4.05
N ILE A 212 -0.54 3.75 -2.88
CA ILE A 212 -0.27 4.49 -1.66
C ILE A 212 1.20 4.31 -1.29
N SER A 213 1.92 5.39 -0.95
CA SER A 213 3.31 5.33 -0.54
C SER A 213 4.16 4.62 -1.60
N MET A 214 4.89 3.57 -1.28
CA MET A 214 5.64 2.79 -2.27
C MET A 214 4.74 2.14 -3.33
N GLY A 215 3.48 1.83 -3.05
CA GLY A 215 2.49 1.49 -4.09
C GLY A 215 2.25 2.63 -5.06
N GLY A 216 2.35 3.89 -4.60
CA GLY A 216 2.30 5.08 -5.43
C GLY A 216 3.46 5.18 -6.43
N TYR A 217 4.64 4.64 -6.10
CA TYR A 217 5.73 4.47 -7.08
C TYR A 217 5.27 3.64 -8.28
N PHE A 218 4.65 2.48 -8.01
CA PHE A 218 4.18 1.59 -9.09
C PHE A 218 3.01 2.19 -9.87
N SER A 219 2.13 2.93 -9.20
CA SER A 219 1.06 3.68 -9.87
C SER A 219 1.62 4.81 -10.74
N ALA A 220 2.60 5.58 -10.24
CA ALA A 220 3.29 6.61 -11.00
C ALA A 220 3.98 6.01 -12.24
N ARG A 221 4.67 4.87 -12.07
CA ARG A 221 5.34 4.18 -13.16
C ARG A 221 4.36 3.73 -14.25
N SER A 222 3.27 3.06 -13.87
CA SER A 222 2.28 2.61 -14.86
C SER A 222 1.56 3.78 -15.55
N GLY A 223 1.31 4.88 -14.84
CA GLY A 223 0.77 6.11 -15.39
C GLY A 223 1.74 6.78 -16.38
N LEU A 224 3.00 6.95 -16.03
CA LEU A 224 4.04 7.53 -16.90
C LEU A 224 4.30 6.66 -18.14
N ALA A 225 4.28 5.34 -18.00
CA ALA A 225 4.43 4.42 -19.14
C ALA A 225 3.19 4.39 -20.06
N GLY A 226 2.03 4.86 -19.60
CA GLY A 226 0.76 4.77 -20.34
C GLY A 226 0.15 3.37 -20.31
N ASP A 227 0.48 2.54 -19.32
CA ASP A 227 0.01 1.17 -19.21
C ASP A 227 -1.43 1.07 -18.70
N VAL A 228 -1.93 2.12 -18.04
CA VAL A 228 -3.28 2.23 -17.46
C VAL A 228 -4.05 3.42 -18.04
N ASP A 229 -5.35 3.46 -17.82
CA ASP A 229 -6.23 4.52 -18.33
C ASP A 229 -6.43 5.66 -17.32
N ALA A 230 -6.03 5.46 -16.07
CA ALA A 230 -5.99 6.46 -15.00
C ALA A 230 -5.01 6.02 -13.91
N ALA A 231 -4.19 6.92 -13.37
CA ALA A 231 -3.29 6.63 -12.26
C ALA A 231 -3.47 7.63 -11.12
N VAL A 232 -3.65 7.14 -9.89
CA VAL A 232 -3.63 7.94 -8.66
C VAL A 232 -2.39 7.58 -7.86
N VAL A 233 -1.58 8.59 -7.57
CA VAL A 233 -0.34 8.48 -6.80
C VAL A 233 -0.55 9.20 -5.47
N LEU A 234 -0.72 8.45 -4.40
CA LEU A 234 -0.90 9.00 -3.06
C LEU A 234 0.39 8.83 -2.25
N GLY A 235 1.16 9.91 -2.12
CA GLY A 235 2.43 9.92 -1.39
C GLY A 235 3.53 9.05 -2.02
N GLY A 236 3.51 8.87 -3.35
CA GLY A 236 4.47 8.00 -4.05
C GLY A 236 5.84 8.63 -4.20
N PRO A 237 6.94 7.94 -3.77
CA PRO A 237 8.30 8.33 -4.13
C PRO A 237 8.55 8.05 -5.61
N VAL A 238 9.28 8.92 -6.34
CA VAL A 238 9.55 8.71 -7.76
C VAL A 238 10.97 9.01 -8.19
N GLU A 239 11.67 9.92 -7.51
CA GLU A 239 13.03 10.36 -7.90
C GLU A 239 13.88 10.76 -6.69
N ALA A 240 13.57 11.90 -6.06
CA ALA A 240 14.41 12.49 -5.01
C ALA A 240 14.47 11.63 -3.75
N ALA A 241 13.39 10.90 -3.44
CA ALA A 241 13.36 9.94 -2.33
C ALA A 241 14.35 8.78 -2.53
N PHE A 242 14.73 8.47 -3.76
CA PHE A 242 15.62 7.35 -4.09
C PHE A 242 17.06 7.79 -4.32
N THR A 243 17.28 8.98 -4.86
CA THR A 243 18.60 9.48 -5.29
C THR A 243 19.18 10.55 -4.36
N GLY A 244 18.33 11.20 -3.55
CA GLY A 244 18.73 12.24 -2.62
C GLY A 244 19.36 11.67 -1.33
N ALA A 245 20.18 12.51 -0.69
CA ALA A 245 20.60 12.27 0.69
C ALA A 245 19.35 12.34 1.61
N ARG A 246 19.19 11.36 2.48
CA ARG A 246 18.09 11.35 3.46
C ARG A 246 18.60 10.94 4.84
N LYS A 247 17.85 11.33 5.83
CA LYS A 247 17.97 10.82 7.18
C LYS A 247 16.99 9.65 7.34
N ASP A 248 17.41 8.57 7.98
CA ASP A 248 16.47 7.54 8.41
C ASP A 248 15.47 8.15 9.41
N VAL A 249 14.19 7.97 9.14
CA VAL A 249 13.10 8.47 9.98
C VAL A 249 12.21 7.29 10.34
N PHE A 250 12.01 7.06 11.61
CA PHE A 250 11.21 5.95 12.15
C PHE A 250 11.66 4.56 11.65
N GLY A 251 12.96 4.37 11.43
CA GLY A 251 13.53 3.09 10.99
C GLY A 251 13.13 2.66 9.58
N MET A 252 12.78 3.60 8.71
CA MET A 252 12.31 3.32 7.36
C MET A 252 13.37 2.58 6.52
N ASP A 253 14.65 2.78 6.77
CA ASP A 253 15.73 2.10 6.05
C ASP A 253 15.73 0.58 6.31
N GLY A 254 15.39 0.16 7.54
CA GLY A 254 15.20 -1.25 7.86
C GLY A 254 13.94 -1.84 7.20
N ILE A 255 12.84 -1.08 7.14
CA ILE A 255 11.61 -1.51 6.44
C ILE A 255 11.89 -1.71 4.95
N VAL A 256 12.52 -0.72 4.31
CA VAL A 256 12.88 -0.77 2.88
C VAL A 256 13.90 -1.87 2.62
N GLY A 257 14.92 -2.03 3.46
CA GLY A 257 15.92 -3.08 3.33
C GLY A 257 15.31 -4.49 3.36
N ASN A 258 14.36 -4.73 4.27
CA ASN A 258 13.61 -5.99 4.31
C ASN A 258 12.80 -6.21 3.03
N ALA A 259 12.08 -5.19 2.53
CA ALA A 259 11.31 -5.29 1.29
C ALA A 259 12.20 -5.55 0.06
N LEU A 260 13.40 -4.95 0.01
CA LEU A 260 14.41 -5.19 -1.02
C LEU A 260 15.06 -6.58 -0.94
N GLY A 261 14.79 -7.34 0.12
CA GLY A 261 15.24 -8.72 0.29
C GLY A 261 16.66 -8.88 0.83
N PHE A 262 17.18 -7.90 1.57
CA PHE A 262 18.42 -8.08 2.32
C PHE A 262 18.24 -9.08 3.46
N ASP A 263 19.30 -9.85 3.75
CA ASP A 263 19.34 -10.88 4.80
C ASP A 263 19.82 -10.35 6.16
N ALA A 264 20.47 -9.19 6.13
CA ALA A 264 21.00 -8.47 7.27
C ALA A 264 20.89 -6.96 6.99
N PRO A 265 21.01 -6.10 8.02
CA PRO A 265 21.04 -4.66 7.82
C PRO A 265 22.07 -4.27 6.76
N PRO A 266 21.68 -3.69 5.62
CA PRO A 266 22.63 -3.23 4.61
C PRO A 266 23.43 -2.03 5.12
N THR A 267 24.60 -1.81 4.53
CA THR A 267 25.28 -0.52 4.67
C THR A 267 24.49 0.59 3.95
N ASP A 268 24.73 1.83 4.34
CA ASP A 268 24.09 2.99 3.67
C ASP A 268 24.37 3.02 2.16
N GLU A 269 25.58 2.60 1.74
CA GLU A 269 25.96 2.54 0.35
C GLU A 269 25.21 1.44 -0.42
N GLU A 270 25.08 0.23 0.16
CA GLU A 270 24.31 -0.86 -0.45
C GLU A 270 22.83 -0.50 -0.57
N LEU A 271 22.26 0.13 0.46
CA LEU A 271 20.87 0.55 0.45
C LEU A 271 20.64 1.67 -0.58
N ALA A 272 21.55 2.65 -0.65
CA ALA A 272 21.47 3.75 -1.63
C ALA A 272 21.57 3.23 -3.07
N LEU A 273 22.46 2.29 -3.35
CA LEU A 273 22.61 1.66 -4.67
C LEU A 273 21.31 0.95 -5.10
N ARG A 274 20.73 0.16 -4.19
CA ARG A 274 19.47 -0.58 -4.48
C ARG A 274 18.26 0.36 -4.62
N ARG A 275 18.22 1.44 -3.85
CA ARG A 275 17.16 2.46 -3.95
C ARG A 275 17.25 3.23 -5.27
N ALA A 276 18.43 3.56 -5.76
CA ALA A 276 18.62 4.27 -7.01
C ALA A 276 18.02 3.55 -8.23
N GLU A 277 17.87 2.20 -8.18
CA GLU A 277 17.20 1.41 -9.22
C GLU A 277 15.73 1.79 -9.42
N PHE A 278 15.12 2.47 -8.45
CA PHE A 278 13.71 2.90 -8.48
C PHE A 278 13.51 4.30 -9.06
N SER A 279 14.55 5.02 -9.47
CA SER A 279 14.37 6.32 -10.11
C SER A 279 13.49 6.21 -11.36
N LEU A 280 12.43 7.02 -11.40
CA LEU A 280 11.56 7.16 -12.58
C LEU A 280 12.03 8.25 -13.54
N ARG A 281 13.26 8.80 -13.35
CA ARG A 281 13.79 9.85 -14.22
C ARG A 281 13.66 9.54 -15.71
N PRO A 282 13.97 8.33 -16.21
CA PRO A 282 13.81 8.02 -17.63
C PRO A 282 12.38 8.19 -18.16
N LEU A 283 11.36 7.84 -17.35
CA LEU A 283 9.96 8.02 -17.73
C LEU A 283 9.47 9.46 -17.51
N LEU A 284 10.01 10.15 -16.51
CA LEU A 284 9.70 11.56 -16.27
C LEU A 284 10.25 12.47 -17.38
N ASP A 285 11.34 12.10 -18.02
CA ASP A 285 11.92 12.85 -19.13
C ASP A 285 11.17 12.64 -20.46
N GLU A 286 10.29 11.63 -20.55
CA GLU A 286 9.39 11.44 -21.68
C GLU A 286 8.17 12.38 -21.56
N ASP A 287 7.71 12.96 -22.69
CA ASP A 287 6.52 13.83 -22.76
C ASP A 287 5.24 13.02 -23.07
N ARG A 288 5.06 11.94 -22.32
CA ARG A 288 3.86 11.08 -22.43
C ARG A 288 3.45 10.53 -21.06
N ASN A 289 2.18 10.39 -20.82
CA ASN A 289 1.60 9.68 -19.67
C ASN A 289 0.11 9.45 -19.88
N ALA A 290 -0.46 8.48 -19.17
CA ALA A 290 -1.91 8.41 -18.94
C ALA A 290 -2.39 9.61 -18.11
N PRO A 291 -3.69 9.87 -18.01
CA PRO A 291 -4.21 10.81 -17.01
C PRO A 291 -3.75 10.42 -15.60
N MET A 292 -3.23 11.40 -14.84
CA MET A 292 -2.67 11.17 -13.51
C MET A 292 -3.21 12.17 -12.48
N LEU A 293 -3.43 11.69 -11.25
CA LEU A 293 -3.67 12.52 -10.07
C LEU A 293 -2.59 12.20 -9.04
N ILE A 294 -1.79 13.21 -8.71
CA ILE A 294 -0.68 13.11 -7.76
C ILE A 294 -1.07 13.87 -6.50
N VAL A 295 -1.10 13.20 -5.36
CA VAL A 295 -1.51 13.79 -4.09
C VAL A 295 -0.48 13.43 -3.03
N ASN A 296 -0.03 14.42 -2.25
CA ASN A 296 0.76 14.18 -1.05
C ASN A 296 0.61 15.34 -0.05
N GLY A 297 1.00 15.12 1.19
CA GLY A 297 1.10 16.17 2.20
C GLY A 297 2.36 17.03 2.00
N ALA A 298 2.22 18.33 2.22
CA ALA A 298 3.35 19.27 2.11
C ALA A 298 4.40 19.09 3.21
N ASP A 299 4.01 18.50 4.34
CA ASP A 299 4.88 18.28 5.50
C ASP A 299 5.39 16.82 5.57
N ASP A 300 5.40 16.11 4.43
CA ASP A 300 5.88 14.73 4.35
C ASP A 300 7.38 14.63 4.65
N VAL A 301 7.73 13.84 5.68
CA VAL A 301 9.11 13.61 6.11
C VAL A 301 9.76 12.39 5.42
N HIS A 302 8.96 11.55 4.74
CA HIS A 302 9.41 10.35 4.04
C HIS A 302 9.68 10.58 2.55
N VAL A 303 8.79 11.32 1.89
CA VAL A 303 8.86 11.61 0.46
C VAL A 303 9.02 13.12 0.25
N PRO A 304 10.15 13.58 -0.30
CA PRO A 304 10.38 15.00 -0.55
C PRO A 304 9.30 15.61 -1.44
N GLN A 305 8.90 16.85 -1.18
CA GLN A 305 7.92 17.57 -2.02
C GLN A 305 8.26 17.54 -3.51
N HIS A 306 9.56 17.49 -3.85
CA HIS A 306 10.03 17.41 -5.24
C HIS A 306 9.40 16.23 -5.98
N ASP A 307 9.22 15.08 -5.32
CA ASP A 307 8.64 13.88 -5.93
C ASP A 307 7.14 14.04 -6.27
N THR A 308 6.45 14.98 -5.63
CA THR A 308 5.10 15.40 -5.99
C THR A 308 5.14 16.50 -7.06
N LEU A 309 5.99 17.51 -6.88
CA LEU A 309 6.03 18.69 -7.74
C LEU A 309 6.66 18.45 -9.11
N VAL A 310 7.46 17.38 -9.28
CA VAL A 310 8.06 17.02 -10.58
C VAL A 310 7.01 16.70 -11.66
N PHE A 311 5.78 16.45 -11.26
CA PHE A 311 4.65 16.23 -12.18
C PHE A 311 3.93 17.51 -12.59
N GLN A 312 4.26 18.67 -12.00
CA GLN A 312 3.60 19.94 -12.32
C GLN A 312 3.79 20.31 -13.79
N GLY A 313 2.68 20.71 -14.44
CA GLY A 313 2.69 21.10 -15.84
C GLY A 313 2.72 19.97 -16.85
N ARG A 314 2.75 18.70 -16.41
CA ARG A 314 2.59 17.55 -17.31
C ARG A 314 1.18 17.51 -17.87
N ARG A 315 1.07 17.06 -19.12
CA ARG A 315 -0.22 16.87 -19.79
C ARG A 315 -1.12 15.91 -18.99
N ASP A 316 -2.42 16.19 -18.94
CA ASP A 316 -3.45 15.35 -18.31
C ASP A 316 -3.11 14.95 -16.85
N THR A 317 -2.33 15.80 -16.16
CA THR A 317 -1.89 15.54 -14.79
C THR A 317 -2.37 16.64 -13.83
N VAL A 318 -2.97 16.22 -12.74
CA VAL A 318 -3.37 17.10 -11.62
C VAL A 318 -2.43 16.82 -10.45
N VAL A 319 -1.86 17.87 -9.87
CA VAL A 319 -0.97 17.81 -8.70
C VAL A 319 -1.62 18.54 -7.54
N ASP A 320 -1.79 17.86 -6.42
CA ASP A 320 -2.35 18.37 -5.17
C ASP A 320 -1.35 18.15 -4.03
N LEU A 321 -0.63 19.19 -3.65
CA LEU A 321 0.27 19.20 -2.50
C LEU A 321 -0.48 19.83 -1.31
N VAL A 322 -1.02 18.97 -0.44
CA VAL A 322 -1.95 19.34 0.63
C VAL A 322 -1.20 19.96 1.81
N PRO A 323 -1.45 21.23 2.17
CA PRO A 323 -0.74 21.90 3.26
C PRO A 323 -1.18 21.37 4.63
N GLY A 324 -0.25 21.41 5.62
CA GLY A 324 -0.52 21.08 7.03
C GLY A 324 -0.87 19.60 7.26
N THR A 325 -0.29 18.71 6.48
CA THR A 325 -0.37 17.26 6.63
C THR A 325 0.89 16.60 6.09
N GLY A 326 1.23 15.44 6.65
CA GLY A 326 2.40 14.66 6.28
C GLY A 326 2.11 13.61 5.20
N HIS A 327 2.87 12.52 5.27
CA HIS A 327 2.88 11.44 4.29
C HIS A 327 1.49 10.96 3.89
N CYS A 328 1.24 10.85 2.58
CA CYS A 328 -0.04 10.44 2.00
C CYS A 328 -1.23 11.31 2.43
N ALA A 329 -1.02 12.50 2.94
CA ALA A 329 -2.05 13.39 3.49
C ALA A 329 -2.99 12.70 4.51
N VAL A 330 -2.46 11.73 5.31
CA VAL A 330 -3.26 10.82 6.16
C VAL A 330 -4.19 11.55 7.13
N SER A 331 -3.75 12.67 7.72
CA SER A 331 -4.58 13.44 8.66
C SER A 331 -5.72 14.24 7.97
N LYS A 332 -5.69 14.37 6.65
CA LYS A 332 -6.69 15.08 5.83
C LYS A 332 -7.37 14.18 4.79
N LEU A 333 -7.29 12.87 4.93
CA LEU A 333 -7.93 11.94 3.99
C LEU A 333 -9.43 12.20 3.78
N PRO A 334 -10.24 12.57 4.80
CA PRO A 334 -11.64 12.91 4.57
C PRO A 334 -11.84 14.12 3.62
N GLU A 335 -10.89 15.04 3.56
CA GLU A 335 -10.91 16.20 2.65
C GLU A 335 -10.41 15.82 1.24
N VAL A 336 -9.43 14.92 1.16
CA VAL A 336 -8.75 14.51 -0.09
C VAL A 336 -9.55 13.46 -0.87
N PHE A 337 -10.21 12.53 -0.19
CA PHE A 337 -10.93 11.43 -0.86
C PHE A 337 -12.03 11.88 -1.83
N PRO A 338 -12.86 12.90 -1.55
CA PRO A 338 -13.84 13.39 -2.53
C PRO A 338 -13.19 13.82 -3.85
N THR A 339 -12.00 14.44 -3.79
CA THR A 339 -11.23 14.84 -4.97
C THR A 339 -10.74 13.61 -5.75
N ILE A 340 -10.18 12.60 -5.06
CA ILE A 340 -9.71 11.36 -5.68
C ILE A 340 -10.88 10.62 -6.35
N LEU A 341 -11.99 10.43 -5.64
CA LEU A 341 -13.16 9.73 -6.15
C LEU A 341 -13.77 10.44 -7.36
N GLY A 342 -13.98 11.76 -7.26
CA GLY A 342 -14.55 12.55 -8.36
C GLY A 342 -13.63 12.61 -9.58
N TRP A 343 -12.30 12.62 -9.38
CA TRP A 343 -11.34 12.58 -10.48
C TRP A 343 -11.33 11.21 -11.17
N LEU A 344 -11.28 10.11 -10.40
CA LEU A 344 -11.33 8.75 -10.92
C LEU A 344 -12.62 8.47 -11.70
N ASP A 345 -13.77 8.87 -11.14
CA ASP A 345 -15.07 8.65 -11.80
C ASP A 345 -15.11 9.32 -13.17
N ARG A 346 -14.75 10.61 -13.25
CA ARG A 346 -14.70 11.33 -14.53
C ARG A 346 -13.71 10.70 -15.52
N THR A 347 -12.51 10.41 -15.06
CA THR A 347 -11.43 9.93 -15.94
C THR A 347 -11.72 8.55 -16.50
N LEU A 348 -12.19 7.60 -15.65
CA LEU A 348 -12.53 6.25 -16.09
C LEU A 348 -13.76 6.23 -17.02
N ASN A 349 -14.77 7.08 -16.77
CA ASN A 349 -15.92 7.18 -17.67
C ASN A 349 -15.52 7.76 -19.03
N THR A 350 -14.64 8.77 -19.08
CA THR A 350 -14.08 9.30 -20.35
C THR A 350 -13.33 8.23 -21.11
N ALA A 351 -12.50 7.39 -20.42
CA ALA A 351 -11.78 6.29 -21.05
C ALA A 351 -12.74 5.21 -21.62
N VAL A 352 -13.83 4.91 -20.93
CA VAL A 352 -14.89 4.00 -21.43
C VAL A 352 -15.55 4.54 -22.70
N GLU A 353 -15.83 5.85 -22.75
CA GLU A 353 -16.41 6.49 -23.94
C GLU A 353 -15.45 6.48 -25.12
N ALA A 354 -14.17 6.69 -24.89
CA ALA A 354 -13.14 6.66 -25.94
C ALA A 354 -12.85 5.24 -26.49
N ALA A 355 -13.14 4.20 -25.70
CA ALA A 355 -12.96 2.79 -26.10
C ALA A 355 -14.13 2.20 -26.89
N ARG A 356 -15.24 2.94 -27.02
CA ARG A 356 -16.44 2.56 -27.82
C ARG A 356 -16.33 2.99 -29.27
#